data_756051d2ea0897a8a7ca5a8e0bb2b25a
#
_entry.id   756051d2ea0897a8a7ca5a8e0bb2b25a
#
_cell.length_a   1.000
_cell.length_b   1.000
_cell.length_c   1.000
_cell.angle_alpha   90.00
_cell.angle_beta   90.00
_cell.angle_gamma   90.00
#
_symmetry.space_group_name_H-M   'P 1'
#
loop_
_entity.id
_entity.type
_entity.pdbx_description
1 polymer ?
#
loop_
_entity_poly.entity_id
_entity_poly.type
_entity_poly.pdbx_seq_one_letter_code
_entity_poly.pdbx_strand_id
1 'polypeptide(L)'
;KVYPDHTVYCGTKYFVHAISESIRGYLAPYDVRVIVISPGIIETEVLSGVLDKNTLKNYQDNKKRIGGGISADYVADMIYYAYNMPQKVLIQEMCVTPTRQEF
;
A
#
# COMPACT_ATOMS: atom_id res chain seq x y z
N LYS A 1 -3.31 1.74 9.70
CA LYS A 1 -3.99 2.83 10.42
C LYS A 1 -5.48 2.79 10.14
N VAL A 2 -6.30 3.20 11.10
CA VAL A 2 -7.76 3.27 10.98
C VAL A 2 -8.20 4.73 10.84
N TYR A 3 -9.06 4.99 9.88
CA TYR A 3 -9.66 6.31 9.64
C TYR A 3 -11.15 6.24 9.96
N PRO A 4 -11.71 7.17 10.78
CA PRO A 4 -13.11 7.09 11.24
C PRO A 4 -14.15 7.03 10.13
N ASP A 5 -13.91 7.71 9.02
CA ASP A 5 -14.78 7.81 7.85
C ASP A 5 -14.48 6.77 6.76
N HIS A 6 -13.53 5.85 7.01
CA HIS A 6 -13.12 4.79 6.08
C HIS A 6 -13.24 3.39 6.69
N THR A 7 -14.23 3.15 7.54
CA THR A 7 -14.34 1.92 8.33
C THR A 7 -14.31 0.65 7.48
N VAL A 8 -15.14 0.58 6.43
CA VAL A 8 -15.18 -0.60 5.54
C VAL A 8 -13.88 -0.76 4.78
N TYR A 9 -13.35 0.34 4.24
CA TYR A 9 -12.05 0.32 3.55
C TYR A 9 -10.92 -0.17 4.48
N CYS A 10 -10.84 0.36 5.69
CA CYS A 10 -9.87 -0.10 6.67
C CYS A 10 -10.02 -1.60 6.96
N GLY A 11 -11.25 -2.06 7.17
CA GLY A 11 -11.55 -3.47 7.40
C GLY A 11 -11.05 -4.37 6.26
N THR A 12 -11.33 -3.99 5.00
CA THR A 12 -10.86 -4.76 3.84
C THR A 12 -9.34 -4.79 3.73
N LYS A 13 -8.66 -3.70 4.04
CA LYS A 13 -7.20 -3.64 4.01
C LYS A 13 -6.55 -4.46 5.13
N TYR A 14 -7.09 -4.43 6.34
CA TYR A 14 -6.63 -5.31 7.41
C TYR A 14 -6.86 -6.79 7.06
N PHE A 15 -7.98 -7.11 6.43
CA PHE A 15 -8.24 -8.47 5.94
C PHE A 15 -7.17 -8.92 4.94
N VAL A 16 -6.77 -8.07 3.99
CA VAL A 16 -5.69 -8.38 3.03
C VAL A 16 -4.38 -8.70 3.76
N HIS A 17 -4.00 -7.91 4.77
CA HIS A 17 -2.80 -8.17 5.56
C HIS A 17 -2.88 -9.51 6.29
N ALA A 18 -4.00 -9.77 6.98
CA ALA A 18 -4.20 -11.01 7.72
C ALA A 18 -4.17 -12.26 6.81
N ILE A 19 -4.84 -12.18 5.65
CA ILE A 19 -4.86 -13.30 4.71
C ILE A 19 -3.48 -13.53 4.08
N SER A 20 -2.74 -12.46 3.79
CA SER A 20 -1.39 -12.55 3.24
C SER A 20 -0.43 -13.23 4.22
N GLU A 21 -0.55 -12.94 5.51
CA GLU A 21 0.23 -13.59 6.56
C GLU A 21 -0.11 -15.08 6.65
N SER A 22 -1.40 -15.42 6.66
CA SER A 22 -1.87 -16.80 6.69
C SER A 22 -1.38 -17.61 5.48
N ILE A 23 -1.55 -17.06 4.27
CA ILE A 23 -1.11 -17.71 3.02
C ILE A 23 0.41 -17.87 3.01
N ARG A 24 1.16 -16.91 3.53
CA ARG A 24 2.62 -17.00 3.66
C ARG A 24 3.03 -18.25 4.45
N GLY A 25 2.35 -18.51 5.57
CA GLY A 25 2.61 -19.69 6.38
C GLY A 25 2.32 -20.99 5.62
N TYR A 26 1.21 -21.04 4.87
CA TYR A 26 0.85 -22.22 4.07
C TYR A 26 1.82 -22.48 2.92
N LEU A 27 2.35 -21.44 2.30
CA LEU A 27 3.17 -21.55 1.10
C LEU A 27 4.68 -21.65 1.39
N ALA A 28 5.10 -21.35 2.62
CA ALA A 28 6.50 -21.43 3.02
C ALA A 28 7.17 -22.79 2.73
N PRO A 29 6.52 -23.96 2.99
CA PRO A 29 7.10 -25.27 2.67
C PRO A 29 7.32 -25.52 1.17
N TYR A 30 6.72 -24.69 0.30
CA TYR A 30 6.82 -24.80 -1.16
C TYR A 30 7.75 -23.75 -1.76
N ASP A 31 8.52 -23.04 -0.94
CA ASP A 31 9.43 -21.96 -1.36
C ASP A 31 8.72 -20.81 -2.10
N VAL A 32 7.43 -20.60 -1.84
CA VAL A 32 6.66 -19.49 -2.39
C VAL A 32 6.72 -18.29 -1.46
N ARG A 33 7.13 -17.16 -1.98
CA ARG A 33 7.23 -15.89 -1.24
C ARG A 33 5.95 -15.07 -1.40
N VAL A 34 5.37 -14.66 -0.30
CA VAL A 34 4.21 -13.74 -0.25
C VAL A 34 4.67 -12.41 0.33
N ILE A 35 4.58 -11.36 -0.46
CA ILE A 35 5.08 -10.02 -0.14
C ILE A 35 3.90 -9.05 -0.16
N VAL A 36 3.78 -8.21 0.88
CA VAL A 36 2.82 -7.12 0.94
C VAL A 36 3.54 -5.81 0.64
N ILE A 37 3.05 -5.07 -0.33
CA ILE A 37 3.52 -3.71 -0.63
C ILE A 37 2.41 -2.73 -0.25
N SER A 38 2.71 -1.82 0.67
CA SER A 38 1.78 -0.85 1.23
C SER A 38 2.21 0.57 0.88
N PRO A 39 1.81 1.10 -0.28
CA PRO A 39 2.13 2.47 -0.65
C PRO A 39 1.19 3.47 0.04
N GLY A 40 1.71 4.65 0.35
CA GLY A 40 0.93 5.82 0.74
C GLY A 40 0.30 6.54 -0.45
N ILE A 41 0.32 7.87 -0.43
CA ILE A 41 -0.24 8.68 -1.51
C ILE A 41 0.68 8.61 -2.74
N ILE A 42 0.12 8.07 -3.83
CA ILE A 42 0.81 7.92 -5.12
C ILE A 42 0.15 8.82 -6.18
N GLU A 43 0.94 9.29 -7.13
CA GLU A 43 0.44 9.97 -8.33
C GLU A 43 -0.19 8.94 -9.28
N THR A 44 -1.48 8.68 -9.10
CA THR A 44 -2.27 7.77 -9.94
C THR A 44 -3.67 8.33 -10.18
N GLU A 45 -4.41 7.73 -11.11
CA GLU A 45 -5.80 8.06 -11.40
C GLU A 45 -6.80 7.32 -10.49
N VAL A 46 -6.34 6.73 -9.38
CA VAL A 46 -7.18 5.93 -8.47
C VAL A 46 -8.43 6.64 -7.98
N LEU A 47 -8.40 7.98 -7.94
CA LEU A 47 -9.53 8.80 -7.50
C LEU A 47 -10.53 9.13 -8.60
N SER A 48 -10.28 8.75 -9.85
CA SER A 48 -11.20 9.03 -10.96
C SER A 48 -12.59 8.37 -10.77
N GLY A 49 -12.67 7.32 -9.94
CA GLY A 49 -13.91 6.64 -9.59
C GLY A 49 -14.58 7.11 -8.30
N VAL A 50 -14.03 8.08 -7.58
CA VAL A 50 -14.62 8.58 -6.32
C VAL A 50 -15.76 9.56 -6.64
N LEU A 51 -16.99 9.17 -6.27
CA LEU A 51 -18.20 9.97 -6.52
C LEU A 51 -18.44 11.06 -5.48
N ASP A 52 -17.96 10.87 -4.24
CA ASP A 52 -18.14 11.84 -3.16
C ASP A 52 -17.13 13.00 -3.27
N LYS A 53 -17.68 14.19 -3.57
CA LYS A 53 -16.89 15.41 -3.79
C LYS A 53 -16.13 15.89 -2.55
N ASN A 54 -16.68 15.67 -1.35
CA ASN A 54 -16.04 16.08 -0.10
C ASN A 54 -14.81 15.19 0.18
N THR A 55 -14.96 13.89 0.03
CA THR A 55 -13.86 12.93 0.17
C THR A 55 -12.74 13.23 -0.83
N LEU A 56 -13.11 13.50 -2.09
CA LEU A 56 -12.15 13.86 -3.13
C LEU A 56 -11.39 15.14 -2.80
N LYS A 57 -12.12 16.19 -2.36
CA LYS A 57 -11.52 17.46 -1.97
C LYS A 57 -10.54 17.29 -0.80
N ASN A 58 -10.96 16.61 0.25
CA ASN A 58 -10.13 16.36 1.44
C ASN A 58 -8.84 15.61 1.08
N TYR A 59 -8.93 14.64 0.19
CA TYR A 59 -7.75 13.92 -0.30
C TYR A 59 -6.82 14.83 -1.08
N GLN A 60 -7.35 15.65 -1.99
CA GLN A 60 -6.55 16.58 -2.81
C GLN A 60 -5.88 17.66 -1.94
N ASP A 61 -6.58 18.18 -0.95
CA ASP A 61 -6.03 19.16 0.00
C ASP A 61 -4.91 18.54 0.84
N ASN A 62 -5.09 17.32 1.33
CA ASN A 62 -4.05 16.59 2.03
C ASN A 62 -2.83 16.31 1.13
N LYS A 63 -3.08 15.89 -0.11
CA LYS A 63 -2.01 15.65 -1.10
C LYS A 63 -1.19 16.93 -1.35
N LYS A 64 -1.84 18.08 -1.49
CA LYS A 64 -1.14 19.37 -1.62
C LYS A 64 -0.33 19.71 -0.39
N ARG A 65 -0.90 19.52 0.80
CA ARG A 65 -0.25 19.82 2.08
C ARG A 65 1.06 19.06 2.26
N ILE A 66 1.13 17.82 1.81
CA ILE A 66 2.33 16.97 1.91
C ILE A 66 3.33 17.19 0.76
N GLY A 67 3.00 18.04 -0.21
CA GLY A 67 3.86 18.33 -1.36
C GLY A 67 3.70 17.39 -2.55
N GLY A 68 2.56 16.70 -2.64
CA GLY A 68 2.24 15.74 -3.71
C GLY A 68 2.41 14.29 -3.30
N GLY A 69 1.97 13.38 -4.15
CA GLY A 69 2.22 11.96 -4.02
C GLY A 69 3.59 11.55 -4.57
N ILE A 70 4.00 10.33 -4.32
CA ILE A 70 5.19 9.74 -4.96
C ILE A 70 4.84 9.13 -6.31
N SER A 71 5.82 9.05 -7.22
CA SER A 71 5.65 8.37 -8.49
C SER A 71 5.38 6.87 -8.26
N ALA A 72 4.50 6.29 -9.09
CA ALA A 72 4.28 4.84 -9.12
C ALA A 72 5.56 4.05 -9.47
N ASP A 73 6.52 4.67 -10.14
CA ASP A 73 7.80 4.04 -10.49
C ASP A 73 8.58 3.61 -9.24
N TYR A 74 8.52 4.38 -8.16
CA TYR A 74 9.16 3.98 -6.88
C TYR A 74 8.55 2.71 -6.29
N VAL A 75 7.24 2.54 -6.44
CA VAL A 75 6.57 1.30 -6.00
C VAL A 75 6.97 0.13 -6.90
N ALA A 76 7.07 0.35 -8.20
CA ALA A 76 7.56 -0.66 -9.15
C ALA A 76 9.00 -1.08 -8.83
N ASP A 77 9.88 -0.14 -8.49
CA ASP A 77 11.26 -0.41 -8.08
C ASP A 77 11.33 -1.26 -6.80
N MET A 78 10.45 -0.99 -5.83
CA MET A 78 10.36 -1.79 -4.61
C MET A 78 9.92 -3.23 -4.89
N ILE A 79 8.91 -3.40 -5.75
CA ILE A 79 8.45 -4.73 -6.19
C ILE A 79 9.59 -5.47 -6.88
N TYR A 80 10.28 -4.81 -7.79
CA TYR A 80 11.43 -5.37 -8.50
C TYR A 80 12.56 -5.76 -7.53
N TYR A 81 12.89 -4.91 -6.57
CA TYR A 81 13.88 -5.18 -5.55
C TYR A 81 13.53 -6.42 -4.72
N ALA A 82 12.30 -6.48 -4.21
CA ALA A 82 11.83 -7.61 -3.42
C ALA A 82 11.80 -8.93 -4.21
N TYR A 83 11.37 -8.87 -5.47
CA TYR A 83 11.32 -10.02 -6.37
C TYR A 83 12.73 -10.59 -6.65
N ASN A 84 13.72 -9.73 -6.83
CA ASN A 84 15.10 -10.13 -7.16
C ASN A 84 15.94 -10.58 -5.96
N MET A 85 15.40 -10.55 -4.74
CA MET A 85 16.09 -11.17 -3.61
C MET A 85 16.35 -12.66 -3.86
N PRO A 86 17.46 -13.21 -3.37
CA PRO A 86 17.71 -14.64 -3.41
C PRO A 86 16.50 -15.43 -2.87
N GLN A 87 16.21 -16.60 -3.43
CA GLN A 87 15.03 -17.40 -3.08
C GLN A 87 14.87 -17.62 -1.56
N LYS A 88 15.96 -17.77 -0.83
CA LYS A 88 15.96 -17.95 0.62
C LYS A 88 15.67 -16.68 1.43
N VAL A 89 15.55 -15.52 0.76
CA VAL A 89 15.30 -14.22 1.40
C VAL A 89 13.88 -13.79 1.08
N LEU A 90 13.09 -13.59 2.12
CA LEU A 90 11.73 -13.08 2.01
C LEU A 90 11.64 -11.70 2.66
N ILE A 91 11.32 -10.69 1.87
CA ILE A 91 10.83 -9.41 2.37
C ILE A 91 9.32 -9.56 2.56
N GLN A 92 8.87 -9.59 3.79
CA GLN A 92 7.45 -9.86 4.09
C GLN A 92 6.56 -8.68 3.81
N GLU A 93 7.03 -7.48 4.12
CA GLU A 93 6.27 -6.25 3.97
C GLU A 93 7.19 -5.08 3.64
N MET A 94 6.72 -4.21 2.75
CA MET A 94 7.38 -2.94 2.45
C MET A 94 6.33 -1.82 2.46
N CYS A 95 6.58 -0.78 3.24
CA CYS A 95 5.75 0.41 3.28
C CYS A 95 6.53 1.59 2.72
N VAL A 96 5.92 2.34 1.80
CA VAL A 96 6.52 3.54 1.21
C VAL A 96 5.50 4.67 1.18
N THR A 97 5.87 5.82 1.70
CA THR A 97 5.01 7.00 1.77
C THR A 97 5.79 8.24 1.36
N PRO A 98 5.13 9.31 0.88
CA PRO A 98 5.73 10.63 0.87
C PRO A 98 6.30 10.97 2.24
N THR A 99 7.48 11.57 2.29
CA THR A 99 8.17 11.89 3.55
C THR A 99 7.34 12.76 4.50
N ARG A 100 6.51 13.64 3.94
CA ARG A 100 5.64 14.54 4.71
C ARG A 100 4.24 13.97 4.99
N GLN A 101 3.99 12.74 4.56
CA GLN A 101 2.70 12.11 4.85
C GLN A 101 2.65 11.74 6.34
N GLU A 102 1.87 12.49 7.07
CA GLU A 102 1.46 12.13 8.41
C GLU A 102 0.38 11.04 8.32
N PHE A 103 0.42 10.11 9.22
CA PHE A 103 -0.47 8.95 9.21
C PHE A 103 -1.93 9.28 9.45
#